data_87c7a18a5d5ae13a00cb319e92933f5f
#
_entry.id   87c7a18a5d5ae13a00cb319e92933f5f
#
_cell.length_a   1.000
_cell.length_b   1.000
_cell.length_c   1.000
_cell.angle_alpha   90.00
_cell.angle_beta   90.00
_cell.angle_gamma   90.00
#
_symmetry.space_group_name_H-M   'P 1'
#
loop_
_entity.id
_entity.type
_entity.pdbx_description
1 polymer ?
#
loop_
_entity_poly.entity_id
_entity_poly.type
_entity_poly.pdbx_seq_one_letter_code
_entity_poly.pdbx_strand_id
1 'polypeptide(L)'
;NNYQQFKESLEKLKGKQEWGVKVYLQEDIFKKALEEKNETVLAKKKEIESMPKGMAFFAQKNITEIISQVKDKELDGITEEIYENFGQLSFSKNKDKLLEMDFTGRPEEMVLNAFYLIEESKLDSFQTRVGELKEKYTPVGLEIALNGPWPSYHFA
;
A
#
# COMPACT_ATOMS: atom_id res chain seq x y z
N ASN A 1 17.43 24.27 -24.32
CA ASN A 1 18.55 23.56 -24.90
C ASN A 1 18.66 22.17 -24.25
N ASN A 2 18.60 21.10 -25.03
CA ASN A 2 18.60 19.72 -24.56
C ASN A 2 19.79 19.38 -23.64
N TYR A 3 20.96 19.98 -23.90
CA TYR A 3 22.16 19.79 -23.11
C TYR A 3 22.01 20.34 -21.68
N GLN A 4 21.44 21.51 -21.56
CA GLN A 4 21.19 22.13 -20.24
C GLN A 4 20.20 21.31 -19.42
N GLN A 5 19.11 20.88 -20.02
CA GLN A 5 18.12 20.02 -19.37
C GLN A 5 18.71 18.67 -18.93
N PHE A 6 19.54 18.08 -19.78
CA PHE A 6 20.23 16.83 -19.47
C PHE A 6 21.19 16.98 -18.28
N LYS A 7 21.97 18.07 -18.27
CA LYS A 7 22.89 18.38 -17.17
C LYS A 7 22.14 18.59 -15.84
N GLU A 8 21.05 19.35 -15.88
CA GLU A 8 20.21 19.58 -14.70
C GLU A 8 19.59 18.27 -14.17
N SER A 9 19.14 17.39 -15.06
CA SER A 9 18.62 16.07 -14.69
C SER A 9 19.69 15.22 -14.01
N LEU A 10 20.92 15.18 -14.55
CA LEU A 10 22.02 14.44 -13.95
C LEU A 10 22.41 14.97 -12.56
N GLU A 11 22.46 16.29 -12.41
CA GLU A 11 22.76 16.92 -11.12
C GLU A 11 21.67 16.63 -10.08
N LYS A 12 20.40 16.63 -10.50
CA LYS A 12 19.26 16.27 -9.65
C LYS A 12 19.36 14.84 -9.11
N LEU A 13 19.86 13.90 -9.90
CA LEU A 13 19.97 12.49 -9.54
C LEU A 13 21.24 12.14 -8.77
N LYS A 14 22.22 13.02 -8.77
CA LYS A 14 23.51 12.80 -8.14
C LYS A 14 23.37 12.63 -6.61
N GLY A 15 24.02 11.60 -6.06
CA GLY A 15 23.98 11.32 -4.63
C GLY A 15 22.62 10.76 -4.16
N LYS A 16 21.80 10.28 -5.09
CA LYS A 16 20.47 9.72 -4.81
C LYS A 16 20.33 8.36 -5.45
N GLN A 17 19.46 7.54 -4.88
CA GLN A 17 19.13 6.21 -5.38
C GLN A 17 17.63 6.05 -5.54
N GLU A 18 17.22 5.36 -6.60
CA GLU A 18 15.82 5.00 -6.80
C GLU A 18 15.52 3.65 -6.12
N TRP A 19 14.45 3.63 -5.34
CA TRP A 19 13.94 2.44 -4.68
C TRP A 19 12.46 2.23 -5.00
N GLY A 20 12.09 0.98 -5.31
CA GLY A 20 10.70 0.59 -5.53
C GLY A 20 10.07 0.03 -4.27
N VAL A 21 8.86 0.44 -3.98
CA VAL A 21 8.02 -0.14 -2.92
C VAL A 21 6.75 -0.68 -3.56
N LYS A 22 6.51 -1.97 -3.38
CA LYS A 22 5.30 -2.65 -3.82
C LYS A 22 4.56 -3.19 -2.61
N VAL A 23 3.26 -3.04 -2.61
CA VAL A 23 2.41 -3.58 -1.56
C VAL A 23 1.43 -4.58 -2.17
N TYR A 24 1.36 -5.76 -1.58
CA TYR A 24 0.50 -6.86 -1.99
C TYR A 24 -0.55 -7.15 -0.93
N LEU A 25 -1.75 -7.44 -1.36
CA LEU A 25 -2.89 -7.74 -0.50
C LEU A 25 -3.03 -9.25 -0.30
N GLN A 26 -2.96 -9.68 0.95
CA GLN A 26 -3.41 -11.00 1.39
C GLN A 26 -4.87 -10.87 1.83
N GLU A 27 -5.77 -11.08 0.89
CA GLU A 27 -7.18 -10.73 1.02
C GLU A 27 -7.86 -11.36 2.24
N ASP A 28 -7.62 -12.65 2.48
CA ASP A 28 -8.24 -13.37 3.60
C ASP A 28 -7.82 -12.81 4.96
N ILE A 29 -6.53 -12.47 5.11
CA ILE A 29 -6.01 -11.89 6.34
C ILE A 29 -6.56 -10.48 6.55
N PHE A 30 -6.58 -9.67 5.50
CA PHE A 30 -7.10 -8.30 5.54
C PHE A 30 -8.59 -8.27 5.90
N LYS A 31 -9.38 -9.11 5.24
CA LYS A 31 -10.80 -9.27 5.52
C LYS A 31 -11.07 -9.69 6.96
N LYS A 32 -10.33 -10.68 7.46
CA LYS A 32 -10.42 -11.12 8.86
C LYS A 32 -10.08 -10.00 9.84
N ALA A 33 -9.03 -9.22 9.56
CA ALA A 33 -8.66 -8.08 10.39
C ALA A 33 -9.77 -7.01 10.42
N LEU A 34 -10.43 -6.75 9.28
CA LEU A 34 -11.59 -5.85 9.23
C LEU A 34 -12.76 -6.38 10.06
N GLU A 35 -13.08 -7.65 9.94
CA GLU A 35 -14.17 -8.28 10.70
C GLU A 35 -13.95 -8.24 12.22
N GLU A 36 -12.72 -8.33 12.65
CA GLU A 36 -12.36 -8.33 14.07
C GLU A 36 -12.19 -6.94 14.67
N LYS A 37 -11.82 -5.93 13.88
CA LYS A 37 -11.37 -4.63 14.41
C LYS A 37 -12.13 -3.41 13.86
N ASN A 38 -12.76 -3.52 12.70
CA ASN A 38 -13.44 -2.36 12.12
C ASN A 38 -14.77 -2.07 12.83
N GLU A 39 -14.91 -0.86 13.34
CA GLU A 39 -16.07 -0.44 14.12
C GLU A 39 -17.39 -0.55 13.34
N THR A 40 -17.40 -0.19 12.06
CA THR A 40 -18.59 -0.29 11.20
C THR A 40 -19.03 -1.73 11.02
N VAL A 41 -18.08 -2.63 10.75
CA VAL A 41 -18.34 -4.06 10.58
C VAL A 41 -18.81 -4.69 11.88
N LEU A 42 -18.14 -4.37 13.00
CA LEU A 42 -18.52 -4.87 14.34
C LEU A 42 -19.92 -4.41 14.74
N ALA A 43 -20.24 -3.14 14.51
CA ALA A 43 -21.57 -2.60 14.80
C ALA A 43 -22.67 -3.31 13.99
N LYS A 44 -22.40 -3.58 12.71
CA LYS A 44 -23.35 -4.28 11.83
C LYS A 44 -23.55 -5.74 12.24
N LYS A 45 -22.48 -6.45 12.60
CA LYS A 45 -22.58 -7.82 13.13
C LYS A 45 -23.42 -7.87 14.40
N LYS A 46 -23.22 -6.95 15.31
CA LYS A 46 -23.97 -6.85 16.56
C LYS A 46 -25.46 -6.58 16.32
N GLU A 47 -25.78 -5.72 15.38
CA GLU A 47 -27.15 -5.46 14.93
C GLU A 47 -27.83 -6.75 14.40
N ILE A 48 -27.10 -7.54 13.59
CA ILE A 48 -27.61 -8.80 13.03
C ILE A 48 -27.88 -9.84 14.11
N GLU A 49 -27.03 -9.95 15.11
CA GLU A 49 -27.19 -10.89 16.24
C GLU A 49 -28.51 -10.65 17.00
N SER A 50 -29.00 -9.42 17.06
CA SER A 50 -30.25 -9.05 17.72
C SER A 50 -31.49 -9.24 16.85
N MET A 51 -31.33 -9.63 15.57
CA MET A 51 -32.45 -9.82 14.65
C MET A 51 -33.10 -11.21 14.75
N PRO A 52 -34.42 -11.34 14.42
CA PRO A 52 -35.04 -12.63 14.22
C PRO A 52 -34.36 -13.42 13.08
N LYS A 53 -34.32 -14.76 13.18
CA LYS A 53 -33.61 -15.64 12.23
C LYS A 53 -33.96 -15.41 10.76
N GLY A 54 -35.24 -15.13 10.44
CA GLY A 54 -35.67 -14.88 9.07
C GLY A 54 -35.14 -13.57 8.47
N MET A 55 -34.98 -12.55 9.30
CA MET A 55 -34.40 -11.25 8.89
C MET A 55 -32.87 -11.30 8.85
N ALA A 56 -32.24 -12.09 9.74
CA ALA A 56 -30.81 -12.25 9.81
C ALA A 56 -30.21 -12.83 8.51
N PHE A 57 -30.93 -13.69 7.80
CA PHE A 57 -30.47 -14.25 6.53
C PHE A 57 -30.27 -13.18 5.45
N PHE A 58 -31.21 -12.24 5.32
CA PHE A 58 -31.11 -11.13 4.38
C PHE A 58 -30.04 -10.12 4.81
N ALA A 59 -29.92 -9.87 6.10
CA ALA A 59 -28.91 -8.98 6.66
C ALA A 59 -27.48 -9.52 6.46
N GLN A 60 -27.28 -10.83 6.47
CA GLN A 60 -25.99 -11.49 6.15
C GLN A 60 -25.51 -11.20 4.73
N LYS A 61 -26.41 -11.13 3.75
CA LYS A 61 -26.07 -10.72 2.38
C LYS A 61 -25.61 -9.25 2.34
N ASN A 62 -26.30 -8.40 3.10
CA ASN A 62 -26.00 -6.98 3.20
C ASN A 62 -24.63 -6.71 3.86
N ILE A 63 -24.24 -7.54 4.83
CA ILE A 63 -22.94 -7.40 5.50
C ILE A 63 -21.78 -7.68 4.54
N THR A 64 -21.93 -8.60 3.59
CA THR A 64 -20.91 -8.90 2.58
C THR A 64 -20.62 -7.67 1.73
N GLU A 65 -21.65 -6.94 1.31
CA GLU A 65 -21.47 -5.69 0.56
C GLU A 65 -20.82 -4.59 1.42
N ILE A 66 -21.23 -4.47 2.67
CA ILE A 66 -20.66 -3.51 3.63
C ILE A 66 -19.17 -3.81 3.86
N ILE A 67 -18.80 -5.08 4.06
CA ILE A 67 -17.39 -5.49 4.21
C ILE A 67 -16.60 -5.13 2.97
N SER A 68 -17.14 -5.36 1.77
CA SER A 68 -16.48 -5.00 0.51
C SER A 68 -16.24 -3.49 0.38
N GLN A 69 -17.23 -2.66 0.71
CA GLN A 69 -17.10 -1.20 0.67
C GLN A 69 -16.11 -0.68 1.71
N VAL A 70 -16.16 -1.22 2.92
CA VAL A 70 -15.22 -0.87 4.00
C VAL A 70 -13.81 -1.29 3.64
N LYS A 71 -13.64 -2.48 3.05
CA LYS A 71 -12.36 -2.99 2.57
C LYS A 71 -11.72 -2.02 1.58
N ASP A 72 -12.44 -1.61 0.55
CA ASP A 72 -11.92 -0.72 -0.49
C ASP A 72 -11.50 0.63 0.09
N LYS A 73 -12.32 1.20 0.97
CA LYS A 73 -12.04 2.49 1.63
C LYS A 73 -10.81 2.40 2.55
N GLU A 74 -10.75 1.37 3.39
CA GLU A 74 -9.62 1.16 4.29
C GLU A 74 -8.32 0.90 3.53
N LEU A 75 -8.39 0.10 2.46
CA LEU A 75 -7.25 -0.21 1.61
C LEU A 75 -6.71 1.04 0.92
N ASP A 76 -7.57 1.88 0.36
CA ASP A 76 -7.18 3.15 -0.25
C ASP A 76 -6.52 4.09 0.78
N GLY A 77 -7.08 4.17 1.97
CA GLY A 77 -6.52 4.98 3.06
C GLY A 77 -5.14 4.50 3.49
N ILE A 78 -4.97 3.20 3.65
CA ILE A 78 -3.70 2.59 4.09
C ILE A 78 -2.63 2.73 3.00
N THR A 79 -2.96 2.46 1.74
CA THR A 79 -1.98 2.59 0.65
C THR A 79 -1.53 4.02 0.45
N GLU A 80 -2.43 5.00 0.61
CA GLU A 80 -2.08 6.41 0.59
C GLU A 80 -1.21 6.80 1.79
N GLU A 81 -1.52 6.32 2.98
CA GLU A 81 -0.69 6.52 4.18
C GLU A 81 0.72 5.97 3.98
N ILE A 82 0.86 4.76 3.46
CA ILE A 82 2.16 4.15 3.16
C ILE A 82 2.92 5.00 2.14
N TYR A 83 2.27 5.39 1.06
CA TYR A 83 2.88 6.20 0.00
C TYR A 83 3.41 7.53 0.53
N GLU A 84 2.61 8.25 1.30
CA GLU A 84 2.99 9.53 1.89
C GLU A 84 4.07 9.37 2.98
N ASN A 85 4.00 8.31 3.77
CA ASN A 85 4.95 8.04 4.84
C ASN A 85 6.37 7.87 4.30
N PHE A 86 6.57 7.04 3.28
CA PHE A 86 7.85 6.92 2.60
C PHE A 86 8.26 8.19 1.86
N GLY A 87 7.29 8.93 1.36
CA GLY A 87 7.52 10.21 0.69
C GLY A 87 8.17 11.26 1.59
N GLN A 88 7.89 11.23 2.89
CA GLN A 88 8.50 12.15 3.86
C GLN A 88 10.03 11.97 3.98
N LEU A 89 10.54 10.78 3.68
CA LEU A 89 11.97 10.46 3.73
C LEU A 89 12.65 10.50 2.35
N SER A 90 11.89 10.81 1.31
CA SER A 90 12.38 10.84 -0.07
C SER A 90 12.56 12.25 -0.58
N PHE A 91 13.48 12.40 -1.53
CA PHE A 91 13.65 13.65 -2.31
C PHE A 91 12.51 13.84 -3.29
N SER A 92 12.06 12.74 -3.92
CA SER A 92 10.94 12.72 -4.87
C SER A 92 10.27 11.36 -4.84
N LYS A 93 9.01 11.30 -5.24
CA LYS A 93 8.19 10.08 -5.27
C LYS A 93 7.27 10.06 -6.46
N ASN A 94 7.00 8.86 -6.96
CA ASN A 94 6.05 8.60 -8.06
C ASN A 94 5.28 7.32 -7.81
N LYS A 95 4.01 7.29 -8.19
CA LYS A 95 3.24 6.07 -8.36
C LYS A 95 3.32 5.60 -9.81
N ASP A 96 3.32 4.29 -10.01
CA ASP A 96 3.19 3.66 -11.31
C ASP A 96 1.95 2.77 -11.34
N LYS A 97 1.66 2.19 -12.49
CA LYS A 97 0.53 1.29 -12.66
C LYS A 97 0.64 0.08 -11.76
N LEU A 98 -0.48 -0.35 -11.21
CA LEU A 98 -0.57 -1.64 -10.52
C LEU A 98 -0.37 -2.75 -11.54
N LEU A 99 0.52 -3.70 -11.22
CA LEU A 99 0.82 -4.82 -12.09
C LEU A 99 -0.13 -6.00 -11.80
N GLU A 100 -0.62 -6.62 -12.86
CA GLU A 100 -1.43 -7.82 -12.76
C GLU A 100 -0.57 -9.06 -12.41
N MET A 101 -1.23 -10.13 -11.95
CA MET A 101 -0.57 -11.38 -11.55
C MET A 101 0.34 -11.96 -12.63
N ASP A 102 -0.02 -11.83 -13.89
CA ASP A 102 0.79 -12.30 -15.02
C ASP A 102 2.18 -11.64 -15.09
N PHE A 103 2.28 -10.39 -14.64
CA PHE A 103 3.53 -9.64 -14.62
C PHE A 103 4.32 -9.81 -13.32
N THR A 104 3.64 -10.00 -12.19
CA THR A 104 4.30 -10.14 -10.88
C THR A 104 4.75 -11.57 -10.61
N GLY A 105 4.12 -12.56 -11.23
CA GLY A 105 4.30 -13.97 -10.91
C GLY A 105 3.77 -14.36 -9.53
N ARG A 106 2.95 -13.50 -8.89
CA ARG A 106 2.41 -13.69 -7.55
C ARG A 106 0.89 -13.81 -7.59
N PRO A 107 0.29 -14.68 -6.74
CA PRO A 107 -1.16 -14.80 -6.65
C PRO A 107 -1.83 -13.61 -5.94
N GLU A 108 -1.09 -12.87 -5.10
CA GLU A 108 -1.62 -11.73 -4.37
C GLU A 108 -1.76 -10.51 -5.28
N GLU A 109 -2.85 -9.77 -5.10
CA GLU A 109 -3.10 -8.53 -5.81
C GLU A 109 -2.12 -7.43 -5.36
N MET A 110 -1.52 -6.73 -6.33
CA MET A 110 -0.72 -5.54 -6.05
C MET A 110 -1.67 -4.35 -5.78
N VAL A 111 -1.48 -3.67 -4.67
CA VAL A 111 -2.31 -2.53 -4.27
C VAL A 111 -1.56 -1.20 -4.20
N LEU A 112 -0.24 -1.24 -4.26
CA LEU A 112 0.62 -0.06 -4.41
C LEU A 112 1.84 -0.42 -5.23
N ASN A 113 2.19 0.45 -6.19
CA ASN A 113 3.43 0.39 -6.95
C ASN A 113 4.03 1.80 -6.98
N ALA A 114 5.05 2.01 -6.16
CA ALA A 114 5.63 3.32 -5.95
C ALA A 114 7.14 3.31 -6.10
N PHE A 115 7.69 4.44 -6.50
CA PHE A 115 9.12 4.65 -6.65
C PHE A 115 9.52 5.91 -5.88
N TYR A 116 10.67 5.82 -5.24
CA TYR A 116 11.21 6.88 -4.39
C TYR A 116 12.65 7.17 -4.75
N LEU A 117 12.97 8.43 -4.92
CA LEU A 117 14.34 8.91 -5.08
C LEU A 117 14.85 9.33 -3.71
N ILE A 118 15.82 8.59 -3.18
CA ILE A 118 16.31 8.74 -1.81
C ILE A 118 17.72 9.27 -1.82
N GLU A 119 17.98 10.32 -1.04
CA GLU A 119 19.34 10.79 -0.77
C GLU A 119 20.11 9.72 -0.02
N GLU A 120 21.37 9.48 -0.39
CA GLU A 120 22.22 8.46 0.25
C GLU A 120 22.31 8.63 1.77
N SER A 121 22.33 9.87 2.25
CA SER A 121 22.33 10.18 3.68
C SER A 121 21.06 9.75 4.44
N LYS A 122 19.97 9.48 3.72
CA LYS A 122 18.66 9.09 4.29
C LYS A 122 18.31 7.62 4.08
N LEU A 123 19.18 6.84 3.44
CA LEU A 123 18.91 5.42 3.15
C LEU A 123 18.66 4.59 4.41
N ASP A 124 19.44 4.78 5.45
CA ASP A 124 19.28 4.05 6.71
C ASP A 124 17.92 4.36 7.35
N SER A 125 17.54 5.62 7.39
CA SER A 125 16.23 6.05 7.90
C SER A 125 15.08 5.49 7.06
N PHE A 126 15.23 5.45 5.75
CA PHE A 126 14.25 4.87 4.84
C PHE A 126 14.08 3.36 5.08
N GLN A 127 15.17 2.62 5.18
CA GLN A 127 15.12 1.17 5.44
C GLN A 127 14.55 0.85 6.82
N THR A 128 14.85 1.66 7.82
CA THR A 128 14.26 1.55 9.16
C THR A 128 12.74 1.76 9.10
N ARG A 129 12.29 2.76 8.36
CA ARG A 129 10.86 3.04 8.16
C ARG A 129 10.15 1.88 7.43
N VAL A 130 10.80 1.27 6.45
CA VAL A 130 10.29 0.07 5.77
C VAL A 130 10.04 -1.05 6.78
N GLY A 131 11.01 -1.31 7.66
CA GLY A 131 10.87 -2.30 8.73
C GLY A 131 9.71 -2.01 9.68
N GLU A 132 9.56 -0.77 10.11
CA GLU A 132 8.45 -0.32 10.98
C GLU A 132 7.08 -0.54 10.33
N LEU A 133 6.95 -0.16 9.07
CA LEU A 133 5.69 -0.32 8.35
C LEU A 133 5.37 -1.79 8.02
N LYS A 134 6.39 -2.62 7.78
CA LYS A 134 6.20 -4.08 7.65
C LYS A 134 5.64 -4.67 8.95
N GLU A 135 6.20 -4.30 10.09
CA GLU A 135 5.70 -4.76 11.39
C GLU A 135 4.24 -4.33 11.63
N LYS A 136 3.90 -3.12 11.23
CA LYS A 136 2.54 -2.57 11.40
C LYS A 136 1.51 -3.25 10.50
N TYR A 137 1.83 -3.50 9.24
CA TYR A 137 0.85 -3.89 8.22
C TYR A 137 0.85 -5.38 7.85
N THR A 138 1.93 -6.11 8.08
CA THR A 138 1.94 -7.57 7.84
C THR A 138 0.84 -8.31 8.60
N PRO A 139 0.60 -8.00 9.90
CA PRO A 139 -0.47 -8.68 10.64
C PRO A 139 -1.89 -8.42 10.09
N VAL A 140 -2.09 -7.35 9.36
CA VAL A 140 -3.40 -7.02 8.75
C VAL A 140 -3.50 -7.41 7.29
N GLY A 141 -2.53 -8.15 6.77
CA GLY A 141 -2.60 -8.72 5.41
C GLY A 141 -2.03 -7.86 4.30
N LEU A 142 -1.16 -6.90 4.62
CA LEU A 142 -0.45 -6.11 3.62
C LEU A 142 1.03 -6.42 3.67
N GLU A 143 1.54 -7.00 2.59
CA GLU A 143 2.96 -7.31 2.44
C GLU A 143 3.65 -6.16 1.70
N ILE A 144 4.65 -5.56 2.34
CA ILE A 144 5.47 -4.49 1.76
C ILE A 144 6.76 -5.10 1.23
N ALA A 145 7.02 -4.94 -0.06
CA ALA A 145 8.25 -5.41 -0.72
C ALA A 145 9.08 -4.22 -1.18
N LEU A 146 10.34 -4.17 -0.75
CA LEU A 146 11.31 -3.17 -1.14
C LEU A 146 12.24 -3.74 -2.20
N ASN A 147 12.44 -2.99 -3.29
CA ASN A 147 13.32 -3.36 -4.39
C ASN A 147 14.26 -2.21 -4.74
N GLY A 148 15.51 -2.53 -5.01
CA GLY A 148 16.49 -1.55 -5.44
C GLY A 148 17.88 -1.84 -4.85
N PRO A 149 18.83 -0.90 -5.04
CA PRO A 149 18.66 0.33 -5.81
C PRO A 149 18.55 0.09 -7.32
N TRP A 150 17.72 0.90 -7.98
CA TRP A 150 17.52 0.87 -9.43
C TRP A 150 18.14 2.10 -10.09
N PRO A 151 18.50 2.02 -11.38
CA PRO A 151 18.73 3.23 -12.16
C PRO A 151 17.52 4.16 -12.08
N SER A 152 17.75 5.47 -12.00
CA SER A 152 16.70 6.44 -11.70
C SER A 152 15.78 6.74 -12.88
N TYR A 153 15.20 5.70 -13.48
CA TYR A 153 14.35 5.78 -14.67
C TYR A 153 13.07 6.58 -14.47
N HIS A 154 12.48 6.51 -13.28
CA HIS A 154 11.22 7.17 -12.97
C HIS A 154 11.40 8.65 -12.60
N PHE A 155 12.64 9.12 -12.47
CA PHE A 155 12.95 10.48 -12.02
C PHE A 155 13.87 11.25 -13.00
N ALA A 156 14.30 10.60 -14.06
CA ALA A 156 15.14 11.20 -15.08
C ALA A 156 14.40 12.19 -15.99
#